data_a840094fcdc75eb62d50d4cdb17552ed
#
_entry.id   a840094fcdc75eb62d50d4cdb17552ed
#
_cell.length_a   1.000
_cell.length_b   1.000
_cell.length_c   1.000
_cell.angle_alpha   90.00
_cell.angle_beta   90.00
_cell.angle_gamma   90.00
#
_symmetry.space_group_name_H-M   'P 1'
#
loop_
_entity.id
_entity.type
_entity.pdbx_description
1 polymer ?
#
loop_
_entity_poly.entity_id
_entity_poly.type
_entity_poly.pdbx_seq_one_letter_code
_entity_poly.pdbx_strand_id
1 'polypeptide(L)'
;MKYKLIVLDLDGTLTNSKKVITPRNREILIRVQEQGVRLVLASGRPTYGIVPLANELRMNEFGGFILSYNGGEIINWETQEMIYENVLPNDVVPVLYECARSHQLSILTYDGAEIVTENSQDPYVQKEAFLNKMAIRETNDFLTDITLPVAKCLIVGDAGKLIPVDSELCIRPQGKINVFRSEPYFLELVPPGIGKALSLRVLLDKLGQTREDVITTADGYNDL
;
A
#
# COMPACT_ATOMS: atom_id res chain seq x y z
N MET A 1 12.15 4.74 27.31
CA MET A 1 10.92 5.54 27.08
C MET A 1 9.69 4.72 27.40
N LYS A 2 8.52 5.37 27.60
CA LYS A 2 7.23 4.69 27.81
C LYS A 2 6.78 3.96 26.54
N TYR A 3 6.92 4.59 25.38
CA TYR A 3 6.50 4.04 24.09
C TYR A 3 7.67 3.38 23.37
N LYS A 4 7.38 2.27 22.66
CA LYS A 4 8.34 1.46 21.91
C LYS A 4 8.20 1.59 20.41
N LEU A 5 6.99 1.98 19.94
CA LEU A 5 6.66 2.16 18.52
C LEU A 5 5.98 3.50 18.28
N ILE A 6 6.30 4.11 17.15
CA ILE A 6 5.56 5.22 16.57
C ILE A 6 5.10 4.80 15.17
N VAL A 7 3.78 4.76 14.97
CA VAL A 7 3.14 4.44 13.70
C VAL A 7 2.74 5.74 13.01
N LEU A 8 3.22 5.92 11.80
CA LEU A 8 3.05 7.13 11.01
C LEU A 8 2.33 6.79 9.71
N ASP A 9 1.17 7.38 9.50
CA ASP A 9 0.63 7.51 8.16
C ASP A 9 1.50 8.47 7.33
N LEU A 10 1.46 8.34 6.01
CA LEU A 10 2.36 9.09 5.13
C LEU A 10 1.74 10.38 4.61
N ASP A 11 0.62 10.25 3.90
CA ASP A 11 0.08 11.33 3.09
C ASP A 11 -0.86 12.23 3.93
N GLY A 12 -0.43 13.47 4.18
CA GLY A 12 -1.14 14.38 5.07
C GLY A 12 -0.64 14.34 6.52
N THR A 13 0.11 13.29 6.92
CA THR A 13 0.63 13.12 8.28
C THR A 13 2.14 13.30 8.34
N LEU A 14 2.93 12.33 7.85
CA LEU A 14 4.39 12.40 7.85
C LEU A 14 4.92 13.37 6.80
N THR A 15 4.32 13.32 5.60
CA THR A 15 4.72 14.14 4.47
C THR A 15 3.82 15.37 4.30
N ASN A 16 4.39 16.46 3.86
CA ASN A 16 3.66 17.69 3.53
C ASN A 16 2.99 17.60 2.14
N SER A 17 2.34 18.69 1.69
CA SER A 17 1.70 18.79 0.37
C SER A 17 2.64 18.55 -0.82
N LYS A 18 3.96 18.65 -0.61
CA LYS A 18 5.00 18.33 -1.62
C LYS A 18 5.47 16.88 -1.55
N LYS A 19 4.81 16.04 -0.70
CA LYS A 19 5.15 14.62 -0.47
C LYS A 19 6.59 14.41 0.03
N VAL A 20 7.09 15.34 0.85
CA VAL A 20 8.42 15.27 1.48
C VAL A 20 8.32 15.40 2.98
N ILE A 21 9.22 14.72 3.71
CA ILE A 21 9.38 14.88 5.16
C ILE A 21 10.07 16.22 5.42
N THR A 22 9.54 17.00 6.37
CA THR A 22 10.20 18.25 6.73
C THR A 22 11.54 17.99 7.44
N PRO A 23 12.56 18.85 7.28
CA PRO A 23 13.85 18.65 7.95
C PRO A 23 13.72 18.49 9.46
N ARG A 24 12.80 19.24 10.09
CA ARG A 24 12.53 19.15 11.52
C ARG A 24 11.95 17.79 11.93
N ASN A 25 10.94 17.30 11.19
CA ASN A 25 10.34 16.00 11.49
C ASN A 25 11.37 14.88 11.30
N ARG A 26 12.17 14.93 10.24
CA ARG A 26 13.25 13.98 9.99
C ARG A 26 14.23 13.92 11.15
N GLU A 27 14.74 15.08 11.60
CA GLU A 27 15.69 15.16 12.73
C GLU A 27 15.09 14.56 14.01
N ILE A 28 13.85 14.93 14.34
CA ILE A 28 13.17 14.44 15.54
C ILE A 28 12.97 12.93 15.49
N LEU A 29 12.50 12.41 14.34
CA LEU A 29 12.22 10.98 14.19
C LEU A 29 13.51 10.14 14.25
N ILE A 30 14.62 10.63 13.69
CA ILE A 30 15.92 9.97 13.84
C ILE A 30 16.35 9.94 15.31
N ARG A 31 16.28 11.07 16.03
CA ARG A 31 16.61 11.12 17.47
C ARG A 31 15.76 10.20 18.31
N VAL A 32 14.49 10.04 17.97
CA VAL A 32 13.58 9.14 18.68
C VAL A 32 14.02 7.69 18.48
N GLN A 33 14.44 7.33 17.27
CA GLN A 33 14.99 6.00 16.98
C GLN A 33 16.31 5.74 17.72
N GLU A 34 17.21 6.73 17.82
CA GLU A 34 18.44 6.65 18.62
C GLU A 34 18.17 6.38 20.11
N GLN A 35 16.97 6.69 20.59
CA GLN A 35 16.53 6.39 21.96
C GLN A 35 15.80 5.04 22.09
N GLY A 36 15.85 4.21 21.05
CA GLY A 36 15.30 2.85 21.04
C GLY A 36 13.82 2.73 20.70
N VAL A 37 13.19 3.80 20.18
CA VAL A 37 11.82 3.73 19.66
C VAL A 37 11.85 3.39 18.17
N ARG A 38 11.14 2.36 17.76
CA ARG A 38 11.06 1.97 16.34
C ARG A 38 9.94 2.68 15.61
N LEU A 39 10.17 3.01 14.36
CA LEU A 39 9.15 3.61 13.48
C LEU A 39 8.42 2.53 12.67
N VAL A 40 7.15 2.78 12.42
CA VAL A 40 6.31 2.01 11.51
C VAL A 40 5.71 3.00 10.51
N LEU A 41 6.03 2.85 9.23
CA LEU A 41 5.38 3.60 8.15
C LEU A 41 4.21 2.79 7.63
N ALA A 42 2.98 3.32 7.75
CA ALA A 42 1.75 2.64 7.37
C ALA A 42 1.04 3.41 6.25
N SER A 43 0.88 2.79 5.07
CA SER A 43 0.32 3.46 3.89
C SER A 43 -0.45 2.52 2.96
N GLY A 44 -1.37 3.09 2.17
CA GLY A 44 -1.98 2.40 1.03
C GLY A 44 -1.06 2.24 -0.19
N ARG A 45 0.09 2.92 -0.16
CA ARG A 45 1.08 2.84 -1.24
C ARG A 45 1.69 1.45 -1.37
N PRO A 46 2.15 1.07 -2.60
CA PRO A 46 3.02 -0.09 -2.76
C PRO A 46 4.31 0.10 -1.97
N THR A 47 4.92 -1.01 -1.56
CA THR A 47 6.15 -1.00 -0.76
C THR A 47 7.23 -0.12 -1.36
N TYR A 48 7.46 -0.20 -2.67
CA TYR A 48 8.45 0.61 -3.38
C TYR A 48 8.22 2.12 -3.20
N GLY A 49 6.96 2.57 -3.17
CA GLY A 49 6.60 3.97 -2.96
C GLY A 49 6.88 4.50 -1.54
N ILE A 50 7.10 3.60 -0.56
CA ILE A 50 7.43 3.94 0.83
C ILE A 50 8.94 3.94 1.08
N VAL A 51 9.68 3.10 0.37
CA VAL A 51 11.13 2.88 0.53
C VAL A 51 11.97 4.18 0.62
N PRO A 52 11.76 5.18 -0.24
CA PRO A 52 12.54 6.42 -0.15
C PRO A 52 12.40 7.14 1.20
N LEU A 53 11.19 7.11 1.79
CA LEU A 53 10.91 7.74 3.09
C LEU A 53 11.50 6.92 4.24
N ALA A 54 11.42 5.60 4.18
CA ALA A 54 12.03 4.71 5.17
C ALA A 54 13.56 4.88 5.20
N ASN A 55 14.18 4.99 4.02
CA ASN A 55 15.63 5.23 3.91
C ASN A 55 16.02 6.64 4.39
N GLU A 56 15.23 7.67 4.07
CA GLU A 56 15.46 9.03 4.57
C GLU A 56 15.43 9.10 6.10
N LEU A 57 14.59 8.27 6.75
CA LEU A 57 14.50 8.13 8.20
C LEU A 57 15.50 7.12 8.78
N ARG A 58 16.35 6.49 7.96
CA ARG A 58 17.36 5.49 8.38
C ARG A 58 16.76 4.30 9.13
N MET A 59 15.54 3.91 8.78
CA MET A 59 14.82 2.86 9.50
C MET A 59 15.50 1.48 9.43
N ASN A 60 16.30 1.24 8.40
CA ASN A 60 17.14 0.05 8.29
C ASN A 60 18.23 -0.07 9.37
N GLU A 61 18.58 1.03 10.04
CA GLU A 61 19.59 1.05 11.11
C GLU A 61 18.97 0.88 12.51
N PHE A 62 17.66 1.09 12.65
CA PHE A 62 16.96 1.15 13.93
C PHE A 62 15.83 0.12 14.09
N GLY A 63 15.71 -0.85 13.18
CA GLY A 63 14.72 -1.93 13.27
C GLY A 63 13.29 -1.48 13.02
N GLY A 64 13.09 -0.52 12.12
CA GLY A 64 11.76 -0.03 11.72
C GLY A 64 10.96 -1.00 10.86
N PHE A 65 9.68 -0.71 10.64
CA PHE A 65 8.76 -1.55 9.85
C PHE A 65 8.03 -0.75 8.77
N ILE A 66 7.75 -1.40 7.64
CA ILE A 66 6.89 -0.88 6.57
C ILE A 66 5.61 -1.71 6.55
N LEU A 67 4.45 -1.04 6.65
CA LEU A 67 3.13 -1.58 6.37
C LEU A 67 2.64 -0.96 5.07
N SER A 68 2.74 -1.70 3.98
CA SER A 68 2.32 -1.28 2.64
C SER A 68 0.96 -1.87 2.24
N TYR A 69 0.39 -1.41 1.13
CA TYR A 69 -0.89 -1.87 0.60
C TYR A 69 -2.02 -1.86 1.64
N ASN A 70 -2.14 -0.77 2.44
CA ASN A 70 -3.08 -0.67 3.56
C ASN A 70 -2.90 -1.78 4.62
N GLY A 71 -1.68 -2.30 4.77
CA GLY A 71 -1.36 -3.39 5.67
C GLY A 71 -1.45 -4.78 5.03
N GLY A 72 -1.47 -4.87 3.70
CA GLY A 72 -1.33 -6.14 2.97
C GLY A 72 0.02 -6.80 3.16
N GLU A 73 1.05 -5.98 3.38
CA GLU A 73 2.40 -6.46 3.67
C GLU A 73 2.96 -5.78 4.92
N ILE A 74 3.73 -6.53 5.70
CA ILE A 74 4.55 -6.02 6.80
C ILE A 74 5.98 -6.50 6.62
N ILE A 75 6.90 -5.56 6.48
CA ILE A 75 8.32 -5.85 6.26
C ILE A 75 9.12 -5.26 7.43
N ASN A 76 10.01 -6.07 8.02
CA ASN A 76 11.07 -5.56 8.89
C ASN A 76 12.11 -4.89 8.01
N TRP A 77 12.29 -3.56 8.15
CA TRP A 77 13.14 -2.81 7.24
C TRP A 77 14.65 -2.96 7.54
N GLU A 78 15.01 -3.44 8.73
CA GLU A 78 16.41 -3.77 9.07
C GLU A 78 16.83 -5.10 8.44
N THR A 79 16.01 -6.16 8.62
CA THR A 79 16.34 -7.52 8.17
C THR A 79 15.84 -7.84 6.77
N GLN A 80 14.99 -7.00 6.20
CA GLN A 80 14.27 -7.20 4.93
C GLN A 80 13.34 -8.44 4.95
N GLU A 81 12.98 -8.91 6.14
CA GLU A 81 12.09 -10.06 6.32
C GLU A 81 10.63 -9.66 6.13
N MET A 82 9.91 -10.41 5.30
CA MET A 82 8.46 -10.33 5.18
C MET A 82 7.83 -10.97 6.42
N ILE A 83 7.28 -10.14 7.33
CA ILE A 83 6.66 -10.59 8.58
C ILE A 83 5.24 -11.08 8.35
N TYR A 84 4.52 -10.42 7.46
CA TYR A 84 3.13 -10.71 7.15
C TYR A 84 2.83 -10.33 5.70
N GLU A 85 2.06 -11.18 5.05
CA GLU A 85 1.57 -10.95 3.69
C GLU A 85 0.12 -11.42 3.60
N ASN A 86 -0.74 -10.60 2.99
CA ASN A 86 -2.10 -10.95 2.62
C ASN A 86 -2.30 -10.55 1.16
N VAL A 87 -2.57 -11.53 0.31
CA VAL A 87 -2.56 -11.40 -1.15
C VAL A 87 -3.91 -11.75 -1.75
N LEU A 88 -4.18 -11.24 -2.93
CA LEU A 88 -5.35 -11.61 -3.70
C LEU A 88 -5.32 -13.11 -4.05
N PRO A 89 -6.44 -13.84 -3.89
CA PRO A 89 -6.53 -15.21 -4.38
C PRO A 89 -6.26 -15.27 -5.89
N ASN A 90 -5.41 -16.20 -6.31
CA ASN A 90 -4.98 -16.31 -7.71
C ASN A 90 -6.14 -16.51 -8.69
N ASP A 91 -7.23 -17.17 -8.26
CA ASP A 91 -8.44 -17.40 -9.07
C ASP A 91 -9.29 -16.14 -9.24
N VAL A 92 -9.03 -15.09 -8.47
CA VAL A 92 -9.78 -13.83 -8.55
C VAL A 92 -9.17 -12.88 -9.57
N VAL A 93 -7.85 -12.85 -9.71
CA VAL A 93 -7.16 -11.91 -10.62
C VAL A 93 -7.69 -11.95 -12.05
N PRO A 94 -7.94 -13.13 -12.68
CA PRO A 94 -8.56 -13.19 -14.00
C PRO A 94 -9.97 -12.57 -14.04
N VAL A 95 -10.75 -12.70 -12.96
CA VAL A 95 -12.10 -12.09 -12.88
C VAL A 95 -12.02 -10.58 -12.87
N LEU A 96 -11.03 -10.01 -12.12
CA LEU A 96 -10.79 -8.57 -12.07
C LEU A 96 -10.36 -8.03 -13.46
N TYR A 97 -9.46 -8.75 -14.11
CA TYR A 97 -8.98 -8.41 -15.44
C TYR A 97 -10.12 -8.40 -16.48
N GLU A 98 -10.93 -9.45 -16.53
CA GLU A 98 -12.07 -9.53 -17.45
C GLU A 98 -13.12 -8.44 -17.17
N CYS A 99 -13.36 -8.11 -15.91
CA CYS A 99 -14.25 -7.02 -15.53
C CYS A 99 -13.71 -5.67 -16.05
N ALA A 100 -12.44 -5.35 -15.81
CA ALA A 100 -11.82 -4.11 -16.30
C ALA A 100 -11.93 -4.02 -17.82
N ARG A 101 -11.58 -5.11 -18.52
CA ARG A 101 -11.58 -5.19 -19.98
C ARG A 101 -12.98 -5.02 -20.58
N SER A 102 -14.01 -5.64 -19.99
CA SER A 102 -15.40 -5.52 -20.46
C SER A 102 -15.93 -4.09 -20.38
N HIS A 103 -15.42 -3.30 -19.44
CA HIS A 103 -15.75 -1.88 -19.28
C HIS A 103 -14.77 -0.92 -19.98
N GLN A 104 -13.82 -1.46 -20.77
CA GLN A 104 -12.80 -0.67 -21.49
C GLN A 104 -11.99 0.23 -20.53
N LEU A 105 -11.58 -0.34 -19.40
CA LEU A 105 -10.77 0.30 -18.38
C LEU A 105 -9.41 -0.39 -18.27
N SER A 106 -8.40 0.36 -17.85
CA SER A 106 -7.08 -0.19 -17.58
C SER A 106 -7.04 -0.82 -16.19
N ILE A 107 -6.35 -1.97 -16.10
CA ILE A 107 -5.99 -2.62 -14.86
C ILE A 107 -4.48 -2.61 -14.70
N LEU A 108 -4.01 -2.48 -13.47
CA LEU A 108 -2.60 -2.59 -13.15
C LEU A 108 -2.40 -3.37 -11.86
N THR A 109 -1.19 -3.91 -11.70
CA THR A 109 -0.66 -4.45 -10.45
C THR A 109 0.79 -4.02 -10.28
N TYR A 110 1.44 -4.47 -9.22
CA TYR A 110 2.78 -4.06 -8.83
C TYR A 110 3.72 -5.27 -8.79
N ASP A 111 4.91 -5.12 -9.36
CA ASP A 111 5.96 -6.12 -9.34
C ASP A 111 7.29 -5.43 -9.00
N GLY A 112 7.71 -5.56 -7.75
CA GLY A 112 8.90 -4.88 -7.23
C GLY A 112 8.85 -3.36 -7.41
N ALA A 113 9.67 -2.84 -8.32
CA ALA A 113 9.78 -1.42 -8.63
C ALA A 113 8.88 -0.95 -9.79
N GLU A 114 8.10 -1.87 -10.36
CA GLU A 114 7.34 -1.62 -11.59
C GLU A 114 5.83 -1.75 -11.37
N ILE A 115 5.10 -0.92 -12.10
CA ILE A 115 3.66 -1.09 -12.35
C ILE A 115 3.53 -1.92 -13.62
N VAL A 116 2.76 -3.00 -13.57
CA VAL A 116 2.47 -3.88 -14.71
C VAL A 116 1.08 -3.60 -15.24
N THR A 117 0.96 -3.34 -16.54
CA THR A 117 -0.30 -3.03 -17.22
C THR A 117 -0.21 -3.30 -18.74
N GLU A 118 -1.35 -3.47 -19.42
CA GLU A 118 -1.41 -3.52 -20.89
C GLU A 118 -1.50 -2.14 -21.55
N ASN A 119 -1.69 -1.07 -20.79
CA ASN A 119 -1.84 0.28 -21.33
C ASN A 119 -1.00 1.31 -20.56
N SER A 120 0.27 1.39 -20.93
CA SER A 120 1.21 2.35 -20.33
C SER A 120 0.87 3.81 -20.62
N GLN A 121 0.05 4.09 -21.64
CA GLN A 121 -0.32 5.44 -22.05
C GLN A 121 -1.58 5.96 -21.34
N ASP A 122 -2.25 5.14 -20.56
CA ASP A 122 -3.41 5.57 -19.77
C ASP A 122 -2.98 6.68 -18.77
N PRO A 123 -3.65 7.85 -18.77
CA PRO A 123 -3.24 8.97 -17.92
C PRO A 123 -3.34 8.67 -16.43
N TYR A 124 -4.20 7.75 -16.01
CA TYR A 124 -4.35 7.35 -14.62
C TYR A 124 -3.28 6.34 -14.20
N VAL A 125 -2.84 5.45 -15.11
CA VAL A 125 -1.66 4.59 -14.92
C VAL A 125 -0.40 5.45 -14.76
N GLN A 126 -0.21 6.43 -15.64
CA GLN A 126 0.89 7.40 -15.55
C GLN A 126 0.86 8.18 -14.23
N LYS A 127 -0.34 8.55 -13.77
CA LYS A 127 -0.52 9.24 -12.50
C LYS A 127 -0.11 8.38 -11.31
N GLU A 128 -0.52 7.10 -11.28
CA GLU A 128 -0.12 6.16 -10.23
C GLU A 128 1.40 5.94 -10.21
N ALA A 129 2.01 5.78 -11.38
CA ALA A 129 3.45 5.66 -11.52
C ALA A 129 4.19 6.91 -11.00
N PHE A 130 3.70 8.10 -11.34
CA PHE A 130 4.26 9.37 -10.87
C PHE A 130 4.15 9.51 -9.35
N LEU A 131 3.00 9.19 -8.76
CA LEU A 131 2.76 9.31 -7.32
C LEU A 131 3.68 8.41 -6.50
N ASN A 132 3.96 7.20 -7.00
CA ASN A 132 4.80 6.22 -6.32
C ASN A 132 6.25 6.20 -6.82
N LYS A 133 6.60 7.03 -7.82
CA LYS A 133 7.92 7.07 -8.46
C LYS A 133 8.36 5.71 -9.01
N MET A 134 7.41 4.98 -9.58
CA MET A 134 7.62 3.64 -10.14
C MET A 134 7.74 3.69 -11.66
N ALA A 135 8.50 2.76 -12.23
CA ALA A 135 8.51 2.52 -13.67
C ALA A 135 7.21 1.81 -14.10
N ILE A 136 6.85 1.93 -15.38
CA ILE A 136 5.75 1.18 -15.96
C ILE A 136 6.34 0.11 -16.88
N ARG A 137 5.97 -1.14 -16.62
CA ARG A 137 6.23 -2.26 -17.50
C ARG A 137 4.94 -2.58 -18.28
N GLU A 138 4.93 -2.21 -19.55
CA GLU A 138 3.84 -2.57 -20.45
C GLU A 138 3.97 -4.04 -20.85
N THR A 139 2.85 -4.74 -20.85
CA THR A 139 2.76 -6.14 -21.24
C THR A 139 1.72 -6.32 -22.36
N ASN A 140 1.84 -7.38 -23.16
CA ASN A 140 0.85 -7.78 -24.15
C ASN A 140 -0.19 -8.78 -23.60
N ASP A 141 0.09 -9.40 -22.46
CA ASP A 141 -0.78 -10.37 -21.79
C ASP A 141 -0.61 -10.23 -20.27
N PHE A 142 -1.51 -9.45 -19.68
CA PHE A 142 -1.49 -9.15 -18.25
C PHE A 142 -1.47 -10.40 -17.37
N LEU A 143 -2.33 -11.39 -17.71
CA LEU A 143 -2.49 -12.59 -16.86
C LEU A 143 -1.29 -13.54 -16.94
N THR A 144 -0.57 -13.54 -18.06
CA THR A 144 0.62 -14.40 -18.22
C THR A 144 1.87 -13.74 -17.63
N ASP A 145 1.97 -12.41 -17.71
CA ASP A 145 3.20 -11.68 -17.38
C ASP A 145 3.27 -11.15 -15.96
N ILE A 146 2.16 -11.20 -15.20
CA ILE A 146 2.19 -10.84 -13.78
C ILE A 146 2.84 -11.93 -12.94
N THR A 147 3.61 -11.51 -11.95
CA THR A 147 4.17 -12.41 -10.93
C THR A 147 3.13 -12.63 -9.83
N LEU A 148 2.70 -13.88 -9.63
CA LEU A 148 1.81 -14.25 -8.54
C LEU A 148 2.62 -14.68 -7.31
N PRO A 149 2.11 -14.43 -6.10
CA PRO A 149 0.84 -13.74 -5.77
C PRO A 149 0.92 -12.22 -5.92
N VAL A 150 -0.24 -11.55 -6.06
CA VAL A 150 -0.33 -10.09 -6.10
C VAL A 150 -1.01 -9.54 -4.84
N ALA A 151 -0.40 -8.52 -4.23
CA ALA A 151 -0.94 -7.89 -3.04
C ALA A 151 -2.18 -7.03 -3.34
N LYS A 152 -2.22 -6.40 -4.52
CA LYS A 152 -3.27 -5.48 -4.92
C LYS A 152 -3.37 -5.37 -6.44
N CYS A 153 -4.59 -5.24 -6.97
CA CYS A 153 -4.84 -4.69 -8.29
C CYS A 153 -5.52 -3.31 -8.18
N LEU A 154 -5.35 -2.51 -9.20
CA LEU A 154 -6.01 -1.21 -9.34
C LEU A 154 -6.68 -1.14 -10.70
N ILE A 155 -7.99 -0.87 -10.74
CA ILE A 155 -8.69 -0.51 -11.99
C ILE A 155 -8.79 1.01 -12.03
N VAL A 156 -8.38 1.58 -13.15
CA VAL A 156 -8.27 3.03 -13.30
C VAL A 156 -9.10 3.55 -14.47
N GLY A 157 -9.61 4.77 -14.33
CA GLY A 157 -10.37 5.44 -15.35
C GLY A 157 -11.23 6.59 -14.84
N ASP A 158 -12.04 7.17 -15.73
CA ASP A 158 -12.97 8.23 -15.35
C ASP A 158 -13.94 7.77 -14.27
N ALA A 159 -14.19 8.63 -13.28
CA ALA A 159 -15.03 8.33 -12.12
C ALA A 159 -16.40 7.73 -12.48
N GLY A 160 -17.03 8.23 -13.54
CA GLY A 160 -18.32 7.73 -14.03
C GLY A 160 -18.26 6.31 -14.58
N LYS A 161 -17.17 5.95 -15.25
CA LYS A 161 -16.95 4.60 -15.81
C LYS A 161 -16.64 3.56 -14.73
N LEU A 162 -16.12 3.98 -13.59
CA LEU A 162 -15.83 3.09 -12.46
C LEU A 162 -17.06 2.71 -11.64
N ILE A 163 -18.18 3.47 -11.72
CA ILE A 163 -19.40 3.19 -10.94
C ILE A 163 -19.97 1.79 -11.22
N PRO A 164 -20.22 1.38 -12.48
CA PRO A 164 -20.73 0.04 -12.77
C PRO A 164 -19.76 -1.07 -12.39
N VAL A 165 -18.44 -0.84 -12.53
CA VAL A 165 -17.39 -1.80 -12.16
C VAL A 165 -17.37 -2.05 -10.65
N ASP A 166 -17.44 -1.01 -9.85
CA ASP A 166 -17.52 -1.07 -8.39
C ASP A 166 -18.72 -1.94 -7.97
N SER A 167 -19.91 -1.66 -8.52
CA SER A 167 -21.12 -2.43 -8.24
C SER A 167 -21.02 -3.90 -8.67
N GLU A 168 -20.40 -4.18 -9.82
CA GLU A 168 -20.20 -5.54 -10.34
C GLU A 168 -19.24 -6.34 -9.46
N LEU A 169 -18.10 -5.74 -9.08
CA LEU A 169 -17.06 -6.38 -8.30
C LEU A 169 -17.44 -6.58 -6.83
N CYS A 170 -18.35 -5.77 -6.29
CA CYS A 170 -18.94 -6.04 -4.97
C CYS A 170 -19.78 -7.33 -4.92
N ILE A 171 -20.27 -7.81 -6.07
CA ILE A 171 -21.17 -8.97 -6.15
C ILE A 171 -20.43 -10.23 -6.62
N ARG A 172 -19.62 -10.16 -7.66
CA ARG A 172 -19.05 -11.34 -8.36
C ARG A 172 -18.05 -12.15 -7.53
N PRO A 173 -17.05 -11.58 -6.86
CA PRO A 173 -16.07 -12.36 -6.09
C PRO A 173 -16.47 -12.52 -4.62
N GLN A 174 -17.72 -12.69 -4.30
CA GLN A 174 -18.33 -12.71 -2.95
C GLN A 174 -17.36 -13.04 -1.81
N GLY A 175 -16.97 -12.02 -1.03
CA GLY A 175 -16.14 -12.20 0.17
C GLY A 175 -14.66 -12.52 -0.10
N LYS A 176 -14.23 -12.65 -1.36
CA LYS A 176 -12.83 -12.94 -1.73
C LYS A 176 -11.97 -11.69 -1.90
N ILE A 177 -12.58 -10.51 -2.05
CA ILE A 177 -11.90 -9.23 -2.16
C ILE A 177 -12.65 -8.14 -1.41
N ASN A 178 -11.94 -7.09 -1.08
CA ASN A 178 -12.50 -5.79 -0.74
C ASN A 178 -12.29 -4.84 -1.92
N VAL A 179 -13.36 -4.07 -2.22
CA VAL A 179 -13.37 -3.08 -3.29
C VAL A 179 -13.67 -1.73 -2.66
N PHE A 180 -12.85 -0.72 -2.94
CA PHE A 180 -13.10 0.65 -2.48
C PHE A 180 -12.40 1.66 -3.38
N ARG A 181 -12.83 2.92 -3.32
CA ARG A 181 -12.18 4.01 -4.04
C ARG A 181 -11.24 4.77 -3.13
N SER A 182 -9.97 4.83 -3.50
CA SER A 182 -9.00 5.72 -2.85
C SER A 182 -9.04 7.12 -3.42
N GLU A 183 -9.38 7.21 -4.72
CA GLU A 183 -9.58 8.46 -5.46
C GLU A 183 -10.78 8.27 -6.41
N PRO A 184 -11.40 9.33 -6.92
CA PRO A 184 -12.52 9.20 -7.87
C PRO A 184 -12.22 8.33 -9.10
N TYR A 185 -10.95 8.27 -9.50
CA TYR A 185 -10.45 7.56 -10.68
C TYR A 185 -9.64 6.29 -10.36
N PHE A 186 -9.52 5.90 -9.09
CA PHE A 186 -8.82 4.69 -8.62
C PHE A 186 -9.76 3.77 -7.86
N LEU A 187 -9.97 2.57 -8.39
CA LEU A 187 -10.72 1.49 -7.74
C LEU A 187 -9.71 0.45 -7.23
N GLU A 188 -9.57 0.41 -5.92
CA GLU A 188 -8.66 -0.50 -5.21
C GLU A 188 -9.28 -1.88 -5.06
N LEU A 189 -8.53 -2.91 -5.41
CA LEU A 189 -8.93 -4.30 -5.34
C LEU A 189 -7.90 -5.03 -4.49
N VAL A 190 -8.27 -5.36 -3.27
CA VAL A 190 -7.38 -5.92 -2.25
C VAL A 190 -8.00 -7.18 -1.63
N PRO A 191 -7.21 -8.07 -1.02
CA PRO A 191 -7.74 -9.21 -0.30
C PRO A 191 -8.61 -8.77 0.90
N PRO A 192 -9.54 -9.62 1.36
CA PRO A 192 -10.35 -9.32 2.53
C PRO A 192 -9.47 -9.29 3.80
N GLY A 193 -9.95 -8.56 4.81
CA GLY A 193 -9.23 -8.47 6.08
C GLY A 193 -7.98 -7.59 6.04
N ILE A 194 -7.85 -6.73 5.04
CA ILE A 194 -6.83 -5.67 4.99
C ILE A 194 -7.31 -4.44 5.75
N GLY A 195 -6.41 -3.84 6.51
CA GLY A 195 -6.60 -2.58 7.21
C GLY A 195 -5.39 -2.27 8.06
N LYS A 196 -4.94 -1.02 8.06
CA LYS A 196 -3.76 -0.58 8.83
C LYS A 196 -3.85 -0.97 10.31
N ALA A 197 -5.02 -0.79 10.93
CA ALA A 197 -5.23 -1.15 12.33
C ALA A 197 -5.16 -2.67 12.56
N LEU A 198 -5.69 -3.48 11.62
CA LEU A 198 -5.65 -4.93 11.73
C LEU A 198 -4.22 -5.46 11.60
N SER A 199 -3.49 -4.97 10.62
CA SER A 199 -2.10 -5.37 10.37
C SER A 199 -1.17 -4.86 11.46
N LEU A 200 -1.42 -3.68 12.02
CA LEU A 200 -0.71 -3.20 13.20
C LEU A 200 -0.90 -4.15 14.39
N ARG A 201 -2.10 -4.69 14.59
CA ARG A 201 -2.34 -5.71 15.64
C ARG A 201 -1.50 -6.96 15.40
N VAL A 202 -1.44 -7.46 14.15
CA VAL A 202 -0.58 -8.59 13.80
C VAL A 202 0.89 -8.30 14.11
N LEU A 203 1.36 -7.09 13.80
CA LEU A 203 2.73 -6.68 14.12
C LEU A 203 2.97 -6.67 15.63
N LEU A 204 2.06 -6.06 16.42
CA LEU A 204 2.19 -5.97 17.88
C LEU A 204 2.22 -7.36 18.52
N ASP A 205 1.35 -8.27 18.10
CA ASP A 205 1.30 -9.66 18.59
C ASP A 205 2.64 -10.37 18.32
N LYS A 206 3.21 -10.20 17.11
CA LYS A 206 4.52 -10.78 16.76
C LYS A 206 5.68 -10.19 17.56
N LEU A 207 5.57 -8.92 17.95
CA LEU A 207 6.59 -8.25 18.75
C LEU A 207 6.41 -8.43 20.27
N GLY A 208 5.34 -9.08 20.73
CA GLY A 208 4.99 -9.18 22.13
C GLY A 208 4.71 -7.81 22.77
N GLN A 209 4.13 -6.88 22.02
CA GLN A 209 3.81 -5.52 22.44
C GLN A 209 2.31 -5.31 22.52
N THR A 210 1.90 -4.27 23.26
CA THR A 210 0.51 -3.93 23.48
C THR A 210 0.21 -2.52 22.95
N ARG A 211 -1.05 -2.11 22.96
CA ARG A 211 -1.48 -0.78 22.52
C ARG A 211 -0.87 0.34 23.37
N GLU A 212 -0.57 0.07 24.65
CA GLU A 212 0.08 1.02 25.56
C GLU A 212 1.52 1.33 25.17
N ASP A 213 2.16 0.48 24.37
CA ASP A 213 3.53 0.65 23.86
C ASP A 213 3.61 1.52 22.61
N VAL A 214 2.46 1.96 22.04
CA VAL A 214 2.37 2.55 20.70
C VAL A 214 1.82 3.97 20.73
N ILE A 215 2.39 4.83 19.88
CA ILE A 215 1.79 6.09 19.45
C ILE A 215 1.41 5.95 17.98
N THR A 216 0.18 6.30 17.62
CA THR A 216 -0.29 6.35 16.22
C THR A 216 -0.60 7.78 15.83
N THR A 217 -0.21 8.16 14.61
CA THR A 217 -0.60 9.43 13.98
C THR A 217 -1.19 9.16 12.62
N ALA A 218 -2.35 9.72 12.35
CA ALA A 218 -3.13 9.46 11.15
C ALA A 218 -4.11 10.62 10.88
N ASP A 219 -4.55 10.80 9.65
CA ASP A 219 -5.51 11.84 9.25
C ASP A 219 -6.69 11.30 8.42
N GLY A 220 -6.72 10.02 8.09
CA GLY A 220 -7.68 9.39 7.18
C GLY A 220 -8.62 8.36 7.82
N TYR A 221 -9.73 8.11 7.13
CA TYR A 221 -10.71 7.07 7.52
C TYR A 221 -10.15 5.64 7.42
N ASN A 222 -9.14 5.42 6.59
CA ASN A 222 -8.46 4.12 6.46
C ASN A 222 -7.49 3.80 7.61
N ASP A 223 -7.39 4.71 8.58
CA ASP A 223 -6.54 4.58 9.76
C ASP A 223 -7.29 4.13 11.02
N LEU A 224 -8.62 3.99 10.93
CA LEU A 224 -9.51 3.61 12.05
C LEU A 224 -9.62 2.10 12.24
#